data_2816c8876819c58f2e8246d403865a0a
#
_entry.id   2816c8876819c58f2e8246d403865a0a
#
_cell.length_a   1.000
_cell.length_b   1.000
_cell.length_c   1.000
_cell.angle_alpha   90.00
_cell.angle_beta   90.00
_cell.angle_gamma   90.00
#
_symmetry.space_group_name_H-M   'P 1'
#
loop_
_entity.id
_entity.type
_entity.pdbx_description
1 polymer ?
#
loop_
_entity_poly.entity_id
_entity_poly.type
_entity_poly.pdbx_seq_one_letter_code
_entity_poly.pdbx_strand_id
1 'polypeptide(L)'
;MHKIWKKTIKYGGIALLILIATIMIGMSYLYLSADMMTPQFASTPETDRVIRKDSLRQYGGNYLRHSESGLWELKVSGPAYERGEAIGKLTSDLLYFQEKVFVDQIKEIVPSESYLKFLRFFIVLFNRNLGKNVPEEFRDEIYGISLSCTHEYDFIGTPYERQLNYHSAHDLGHAMQDYMLVGCSSFACWGENSADSSLISGRNFDF
;
A
#
# COMPACT_ATOMS: atom_id res chain seq x y z
N MET A 1 -47.81 -26.32 25.55
CA MET A 1 -46.44 -26.43 25.02
C MET A 1 -46.23 -25.70 23.70
N HIS A 2 -47.02 -25.85 22.68
CA HIS A 2 -46.82 -25.24 21.32
C HIS A 2 -46.81 -23.69 21.29
N LYS A 3 -47.57 -23.02 22.17
CA LYS A 3 -47.66 -21.56 22.24
C LYS A 3 -46.42 -20.89 22.90
N ILE A 4 -45.79 -21.58 23.85
CA ILE A 4 -44.56 -21.14 24.51
C ILE A 4 -43.38 -21.25 23.54
N TRP A 5 -43.24 -22.35 22.83
CA TRP A 5 -42.21 -22.58 21.82
C TRP A 5 -42.22 -21.53 20.73
N LYS A 6 -43.40 -21.15 20.17
CA LYS A 6 -43.52 -20.11 19.18
C LYS A 6 -43.08 -18.74 19.71
N LYS A 7 -43.35 -18.42 20.98
CA LYS A 7 -42.88 -17.18 21.60
C LYS A 7 -41.36 -17.20 21.77
N THR A 8 -40.77 -18.28 22.23
CA THR A 8 -39.32 -18.41 22.41
C THR A 8 -38.56 -18.25 21.09
N ILE A 9 -39.04 -18.89 20.01
CA ILE A 9 -38.44 -18.74 18.65
C ILE A 9 -38.58 -17.30 18.18
N LYS A 10 -39.73 -16.65 18.37
CA LYS A 10 -39.93 -15.25 17.97
C LYS A 10 -39.00 -14.29 18.71
N TYR A 11 -38.91 -14.41 20.03
CA TYR A 11 -38.02 -13.51 20.82
C TYR A 11 -36.53 -13.83 20.59
N GLY A 12 -36.17 -15.12 20.40
CA GLY A 12 -34.82 -15.49 20.00
C GLY A 12 -34.44 -14.94 18.64
N GLY A 13 -35.35 -14.98 17.66
CA GLY A 13 -35.13 -14.36 16.36
C GLY A 13 -34.97 -12.82 16.43
N ILE A 14 -35.79 -12.15 17.24
CA ILE A 14 -35.67 -10.69 17.45
C ILE A 14 -34.35 -10.35 18.14
N ALA A 15 -33.95 -11.08 19.16
CA ALA A 15 -32.67 -10.88 19.85
C ALA A 15 -31.47 -11.06 18.90
N LEU A 16 -31.51 -12.08 18.03
CA LEU A 16 -30.48 -12.30 17.01
C LEU A 16 -30.42 -11.14 16.00
N LEU A 17 -31.58 -10.67 15.54
CA LEU A 17 -31.62 -9.51 14.63
C LEU A 17 -31.06 -8.24 15.26
N ILE A 18 -31.38 -7.97 16.53
CA ILE A 18 -30.83 -6.84 17.28
C ILE A 18 -29.31 -6.98 17.40
N LEU A 19 -28.81 -8.16 17.74
CA LEU A 19 -27.36 -8.41 17.82
C LEU A 19 -26.67 -8.16 16.48
N ILE A 20 -27.22 -8.69 15.39
CA ILE A 20 -26.67 -8.47 14.04
C ILE A 20 -26.68 -6.97 13.70
N ALA A 21 -27.80 -6.28 13.95
CA ALA A 21 -27.91 -4.84 13.71
C ALA A 21 -26.87 -4.05 14.53
N THR A 22 -26.66 -4.38 15.78
CA THR A 22 -25.68 -3.74 16.66
C THR A 22 -24.25 -3.97 16.13
N ILE A 23 -23.91 -5.19 15.70
CA ILE A 23 -22.61 -5.50 15.08
C ILE A 23 -22.43 -4.69 13.79
N MET A 24 -23.44 -4.67 12.93
CA MET A 24 -23.40 -3.91 11.67
C MET A 24 -23.20 -2.40 11.89
N ILE A 25 -23.90 -1.81 12.88
CA ILE A 25 -23.74 -0.41 13.26
C ILE A 25 -22.33 -0.15 13.78
N GLY A 26 -21.82 -1.02 14.67
CA GLY A 26 -20.46 -0.91 15.20
C GLY A 26 -19.38 -1.01 14.11
N MET A 27 -19.51 -1.96 13.22
CA MET A 27 -18.59 -2.13 12.09
C MET A 27 -18.65 -0.95 11.11
N SER A 28 -19.87 -0.45 10.83
CA SER A 28 -20.06 0.74 9.99
C SER A 28 -19.43 1.98 10.63
N TYR A 29 -19.59 2.16 11.93
CA TYR A 29 -18.95 3.25 12.67
C TYR A 29 -17.42 3.16 12.57
N LEU A 30 -16.83 2.00 12.80
CA LEU A 30 -15.39 1.80 12.70
C LEU A 30 -14.87 2.06 11.28
N TYR A 31 -15.62 1.63 10.26
CA TYR A 31 -15.28 1.86 8.86
C TYR A 31 -15.33 3.36 8.50
N LEU A 32 -16.40 4.07 8.91
CA LEU A 32 -16.56 5.50 8.64
C LEU A 32 -15.61 6.38 9.47
N SER A 33 -15.11 5.88 10.60
CA SER A 33 -14.11 6.56 11.44
C SER A 33 -12.67 6.25 11.02
N ALA A 34 -12.46 5.41 10.00
CA ALA A 34 -11.13 5.16 9.45
C ALA A 34 -10.57 6.44 8.85
N ASP A 35 -9.39 6.82 9.30
CA ASP A 35 -8.67 8.00 8.85
C ASP A 35 -7.26 7.62 8.41
N MET A 36 -7.06 7.64 7.11
CA MET A 36 -5.74 7.40 6.51
C MET A 36 -4.83 8.61 6.59
N MET A 37 -5.32 9.71 7.19
CA MET A 37 -4.59 10.97 7.31
C MET A 37 -4.01 11.43 5.97
N THR A 38 -4.85 11.42 4.94
CA THR A 38 -4.47 11.83 3.59
C THR A 38 -3.96 13.27 3.62
N PRO A 39 -2.71 13.52 3.22
CA PRO A 39 -2.15 14.86 3.18
C PRO A 39 -2.94 15.77 2.25
N GLN A 40 -2.91 17.06 2.54
CA GLN A 40 -3.56 18.09 1.71
C GLN A 40 -2.50 19.10 1.28
N PHE A 41 -2.17 19.11 0.01
CA PHE A 41 -1.30 20.09 -0.59
C PHE A 41 -2.09 20.95 -1.56
N ALA A 42 -1.75 22.25 -1.62
CA ALA A 42 -2.26 23.11 -2.67
C ALA A 42 -1.73 22.58 -4.01
N SER A 43 -2.60 22.52 -5.02
CA SER A 43 -2.17 22.15 -6.36
C SER A 43 -1.15 23.19 -6.85
N THR A 44 0.10 22.80 -6.93
CA THR A 44 1.12 23.62 -7.59
C THR A 44 0.91 23.53 -9.10
N PRO A 45 1.01 24.65 -9.84
CA PRO A 45 1.01 24.59 -11.29
C PRO A 45 2.12 23.66 -11.75
N GLU A 46 1.81 22.74 -12.64
CA GLU A 46 2.77 21.81 -13.22
C GLU A 46 3.74 22.63 -14.10
N THR A 47 4.88 23.02 -13.51
CA THR A 47 5.90 23.84 -14.21
C THR A 47 6.89 22.97 -14.96
N ASP A 48 7.12 21.76 -14.48
CA ASP A 48 8.10 20.85 -15.04
C ASP A 48 7.43 19.69 -15.80
N ARG A 49 8.02 19.30 -16.93
CA ARG A 49 7.61 18.15 -17.72
C ARG A 49 8.66 17.05 -17.63
N VAL A 50 8.22 15.79 -17.66
CA VAL A 50 9.13 14.67 -17.78
C VAL A 50 9.78 14.68 -19.16
N ILE A 51 11.10 14.87 -19.19
CA ILE A 51 11.91 14.76 -20.40
C ILE A 51 12.37 13.30 -20.50
N ARG A 52 12.09 12.66 -21.64
CA ARG A 52 12.52 11.27 -21.91
C ARG A 52 13.53 11.30 -23.07
N LYS A 53 14.72 10.76 -22.81
CA LYS A 53 15.77 10.62 -23.81
C LYS A 53 16.47 9.28 -23.62
N ASP A 54 16.31 8.38 -24.56
CA ASP A 54 16.88 7.02 -24.51
C ASP A 54 16.51 6.30 -23.19
N SER A 55 17.50 5.88 -22.41
CA SER A 55 17.34 5.25 -21.09
C SER A 55 17.21 6.22 -19.93
N LEU A 56 17.18 7.54 -20.19
CA LEU A 56 17.13 8.60 -19.18
C LEU A 56 15.77 9.29 -19.17
N ARG A 57 15.18 9.44 -17.98
CA ARG A 57 14.01 10.29 -17.72
C ARG A 57 14.42 11.35 -16.71
N GLN A 58 14.01 12.60 -16.92
CA GLN A 58 14.31 13.73 -16.04
C GLN A 58 13.04 14.49 -15.68
N TYR A 59 12.95 14.91 -14.43
CA TYR A 59 11.91 15.79 -13.91
C TYR A 59 12.55 16.79 -12.94
N GLY A 60 12.64 18.05 -13.33
CA GLY A 60 13.45 19.04 -12.62
C GLY A 60 14.91 18.57 -12.48
N GLY A 61 15.43 18.63 -11.26
CA GLY A 61 16.77 18.12 -10.91
C GLY A 61 16.86 16.61 -10.65
N ASN A 62 15.74 15.90 -10.78
CA ASN A 62 15.61 14.47 -10.48
C ASN A 62 15.70 13.63 -11.75
N TYR A 63 16.13 12.39 -11.63
CA TYR A 63 16.19 11.49 -12.79
C TYR A 63 15.96 10.02 -12.44
N LEU A 64 15.49 9.28 -13.45
CA LEU A 64 15.49 7.83 -13.51
C LEU A 64 16.26 7.41 -14.76
N ARG A 65 17.23 6.52 -14.62
CA ARG A 65 17.97 5.95 -15.76
C ARG A 65 18.12 4.43 -15.63
N HIS A 66 18.22 3.80 -16.76
CA HIS A 66 18.63 2.41 -16.84
C HIS A 66 20.16 2.39 -16.96
N SER A 67 20.85 1.78 -16.00
CA SER A 67 22.31 1.72 -15.99
C SER A 67 22.83 0.64 -16.94
N GLU A 68 24.13 0.72 -17.26
CA GLU A 68 24.82 -0.30 -18.07
C GLU A 68 24.79 -1.68 -17.41
N SER A 69 24.67 -1.75 -16.07
CA SER A 69 24.51 -3.00 -15.32
C SER A 69 23.13 -3.63 -15.43
N GLY A 70 22.19 -2.99 -16.10
CA GLY A 70 20.80 -3.46 -16.23
C GLY A 70 19.88 -3.06 -15.06
N LEU A 71 20.36 -2.24 -14.12
CA LEU A 71 19.57 -1.78 -12.99
C LEU A 71 18.95 -0.40 -13.27
N TRP A 72 17.78 -0.14 -12.66
CA TRP A 72 17.22 1.19 -12.61
C TRP A 72 17.88 1.99 -11.49
N GLU A 73 18.36 3.19 -11.83
CA GLU A 73 18.91 4.17 -10.90
C GLU A 73 17.98 5.36 -10.82
N LEU A 74 17.42 5.59 -9.63
CA LEU A 74 16.57 6.72 -9.32
C LEU A 74 17.31 7.69 -8.40
N LYS A 75 17.41 8.96 -8.80
CA LYS A 75 17.89 10.05 -7.95
C LYS A 75 16.76 11.05 -7.77
N VAL A 76 16.39 11.28 -6.50
CA VAL A 76 15.41 12.29 -6.11
C VAL A 76 15.92 13.11 -4.93
N SER A 77 15.49 14.36 -4.83
CA SER A 77 15.88 15.30 -3.77
C SER A 77 14.76 16.31 -3.53
N GLY A 78 14.78 16.96 -2.37
CA GLY A 78 13.81 17.96 -1.96
C GLY A 78 12.94 17.54 -0.79
N PRO A 79 11.94 18.35 -0.43
CA PRO A 79 10.91 18.00 0.56
C PRO A 79 10.16 16.72 0.20
N ALA A 80 9.60 16.06 1.19
CA ALA A 80 8.99 14.73 1.04
C ALA A 80 7.92 14.66 -0.06
N TYR A 81 6.99 15.61 -0.07
CA TYR A 81 5.95 15.68 -1.10
C TYR A 81 6.55 15.81 -2.52
N GLU A 82 7.52 16.75 -2.70
CA GLU A 82 8.18 16.98 -3.99
C GLU A 82 8.99 15.76 -4.45
N ARG A 83 9.66 15.05 -3.51
CA ARG A 83 10.34 13.78 -3.81
C ARG A 83 9.33 12.74 -4.29
N GLY A 84 8.22 12.63 -3.60
CA GLY A 84 7.15 11.69 -3.97
C GLY A 84 6.56 12.00 -5.35
N GLU A 85 6.31 13.28 -5.65
CA GLU A 85 5.84 13.70 -6.97
C GLU A 85 6.86 13.35 -8.05
N ALA A 86 8.14 13.62 -7.82
CA ALA A 86 9.22 13.28 -8.75
C ALA A 86 9.33 11.77 -8.97
N ILE A 87 9.25 10.96 -7.91
CA ILE A 87 9.20 9.48 -8.01
C ILE A 87 8.02 9.06 -8.89
N GLY A 88 6.83 9.53 -8.57
CA GLY A 88 5.61 9.19 -9.31
C GLY A 88 5.70 9.54 -10.79
N LYS A 89 6.13 10.76 -11.11
CA LYS A 89 6.29 11.25 -12.50
C LYS A 89 7.32 10.44 -13.28
N LEU A 90 8.48 10.14 -12.67
CA LEU A 90 9.58 9.41 -13.32
C LEU A 90 9.26 7.92 -13.51
N THR A 91 8.47 7.33 -12.62
CA THR A 91 8.20 5.88 -12.57
C THR A 91 6.76 5.50 -12.89
N SER A 92 5.94 6.39 -13.43
CA SER A 92 4.50 6.19 -13.62
C SER A 92 4.12 4.89 -14.34
N ASP A 93 4.88 4.49 -15.36
CA ASP A 93 4.69 3.23 -16.08
C ASP A 93 5.12 2.01 -15.27
N LEU A 94 6.16 2.13 -14.46
CA LEU A 94 6.62 1.07 -13.56
C LEU A 94 5.63 0.87 -12.40
N LEU A 95 5.10 1.96 -11.84
CA LEU A 95 4.03 1.92 -10.83
C LEU A 95 2.79 1.23 -11.39
N TYR A 96 2.35 1.63 -12.59
CA TYR A 96 1.22 0.98 -13.25
C TYR A 96 1.46 -0.51 -13.48
N PHE A 97 2.65 -0.88 -13.98
CA PHE A 97 3.00 -2.28 -14.22
C PHE A 97 2.97 -3.10 -12.93
N GLN A 98 3.61 -2.58 -11.87
CA GLN A 98 3.63 -3.23 -10.56
C GLN A 98 2.22 -3.43 -10.00
N GLU A 99 1.39 -2.38 -10.04
CA GLU A 99 0.02 -2.42 -9.54
C GLU A 99 -0.84 -3.40 -10.35
N LYS A 100 -0.69 -3.39 -11.69
CA LYS A 100 -1.37 -4.34 -12.57
C LYS A 100 -1.04 -5.78 -12.23
N VAL A 101 0.25 -6.12 -12.13
CA VAL A 101 0.69 -7.48 -11.80
C VAL A 101 0.15 -7.91 -10.45
N PHE A 102 0.21 -7.05 -9.44
CA PHE A 102 -0.31 -7.32 -8.10
C PHE A 102 -1.83 -7.58 -8.12
N VAL A 103 -2.59 -6.73 -8.80
CA VAL A 103 -4.05 -6.90 -8.91
C VAL A 103 -4.41 -8.14 -9.72
N ASP A 104 -3.69 -8.45 -10.79
CA ASP A 104 -3.91 -9.65 -11.60
C ASP A 104 -3.67 -10.92 -10.76
N GLN A 105 -2.60 -10.98 -9.95
CA GLN A 105 -2.34 -12.10 -9.03
C GLN A 105 -3.44 -12.25 -7.98
N ILE A 106 -3.93 -11.13 -7.42
CA ILE A 106 -5.08 -11.17 -6.49
C ILE A 106 -6.32 -11.73 -7.20
N LYS A 107 -6.57 -11.33 -8.45
CA LYS A 107 -7.72 -11.81 -9.23
C LYS A 107 -7.63 -13.29 -9.61
N GLU A 108 -6.44 -13.87 -9.71
CA GLU A 108 -6.27 -15.33 -9.87
C GLU A 108 -6.78 -16.09 -8.65
N ILE A 109 -6.58 -15.56 -7.44
CA ILE A 109 -7.04 -16.17 -6.18
C ILE A 109 -8.51 -15.83 -5.92
N VAL A 110 -8.91 -14.57 -6.18
CA VAL A 110 -10.23 -13.98 -5.93
C VAL A 110 -10.77 -13.34 -7.20
N PRO A 111 -11.38 -14.10 -8.13
CA PRO A 111 -11.80 -13.59 -9.44
C PRO A 111 -12.93 -12.54 -9.39
N SER A 112 -13.70 -12.49 -8.30
CA SER A 112 -14.87 -11.62 -8.18
C SER A 112 -14.51 -10.23 -7.66
N GLU A 113 -14.71 -9.19 -8.48
CA GLU A 113 -14.56 -7.80 -8.04
C GLU A 113 -15.50 -7.42 -6.89
N SER A 114 -16.71 -7.97 -6.87
CA SER A 114 -17.65 -7.73 -5.77
C SER A 114 -17.12 -8.30 -4.45
N TYR A 115 -16.43 -9.44 -4.51
CA TYR A 115 -15.80 -10.03 -3.34
C TYR A 115 -14.54 -9.24 -2.93
N LEU A 116 -13.76 -8.71 -3.88
CA LEU A 116 -12.64 -7.80 -3.58
C LEU A 116 -13.11 -6.51 -2.89
N LYS A 117 -14.23 -5.93 -3.34
CA LYS A 117 -14.86 -4.78 -2.66
C LYS A 117 -15.29 -5.11 -1.24
N PHE A 118 -15.80 -6.33 -1.01
CA PHE A 118 -16.12 -6.82 0.32
C PHE A 118 -14.86 -7.00 1.19
N LEU A 119 -13.80 -7.58 0.64
CA LEU A 119 -12.52 -7.72 1.36
C LEU A 119 -11.89 -6.36 1.70
N ARG A 120 -12.02 -5.36 0.81
CA ARG A 120 -11.60 -3.99 1.09
C ARG A 120 -12.18 -3.45 2.41
N PHE A 121 -13.44 -3.77 2.70
CA PHE A 121 -14.06 -3.38 3.96
C PHE A 121 -13.23 -3.83 5.17
N PHE A 122 -12.73 -5.06 5.16
CA PHE A 122 -11.89 -5.57 6.24
C PHE A 122 -10.51 -4.92 6.24
N ILE A 123 -9.90 -4.69 5.07
CA ILE A 123 -8.61 -3.99 4.98
C ILE A 123 -8.71 -2.60 5.60
N VAL A 124 -9.77 -1.85 5.30
CA VAL A 124 -10.01 -0.52 5.91
C VAL A 124 -10.19 -0.62 7.42
N LEU A 125 -10.91 -1.64 7.91
CA LEU A 125 -11.08 -1.85 9.35
C LEU A 125 -9.76 -2.17 10.06
N PHE A 126 -8.94 -3.05 9.50
CA PHE A 126 -7.64 -3.40 10.06
C PHE A 126 -6.68 -2.21 10.03
N ASN A 127 -6.64 -1.49 8.92
CA ASN A 127 -5.71 -0.39 8.68
C ASN A 127 -6.27 0.98 9.09
N ARG A 128 -7.41 1.04 9.81
CA ARG A 128 -8.11 2.30 10.16
C ARG A 128 -7.25 3.35 10.87
N ASN A 129 -6.16 2.93 11.51
CA ASN A 129 -5.22 3.81 12.19
C ASN A 129 -3.86 3.90 11.48
N LEU A 130 -3.73 3.35 10.28
CA LEU A 130 -2.45 3.26 9.57
C LEU A 130 -1.83 4.65 9.39
N GLY A 131 -2.60 5.63 8.92
CA GLY A 131 -2.12 6.99 8.75
C GLY A 131 -1.56 7.63 10.02
N LYS A 132 -2.08 7.27 11.21
CA LYS A 132 -1.60 7.78 12.49
C LYS A 132 -0.25 7.19 12.91
N ASN A 133 0.07 5.98 12.43
CA ASN A 133 1.28 5.27 12.78
C ASN A 133 2.42 5.50 11.78
N VAL A 134 2.13 6.11 10.61
CA VAL A 134 3.13 6.48 9.62
C VAL A 134 3.55 7.94 9.85
N PRO A 135 4.84 8.26 10.03
CA PRO A 135 5.31 9.63 10.16
C PRO A 135 4.87 10.51 8.99
N GLU A 136 4.63 11.81 9.25
CA GLU A 136 4.11 12.76 8.27
C GLU A 136 4.98 12.82 7.01
N GLU A 137 6.30 12.87 7.17
CA GLU A 137 7.24 12.90 6.05
C GLU A 137 6.99 11.75 5.05
N PHE A 138 6.80 10.52 5.53
CA PHE A 138 6.54 9.38 4.65
C PHE A 138 5.14 9.42 4.04
N ARG A 139 4.15 9.92 4.76
CA ARG A 139 2.80 10.11 4.22
C ARG A 139 2.80 11.11 3.07
N ASP A 140 3.53 12.20 3.22
CA ASP A 140 3.67 13.25 2.21
C ASP A 140 4.36 12.72 0.94
N GLU A 141 5.43 11.93 1.11
CA GLU A 141 6.11 11.29 -0.02
C GLU A 141 5.19 10.26 -0.72
N ILE A 142 4.52 9.38 0.04
CA ILE A 142 3.56 8.42 -0.51
C ILE A 142 2.41 9.13 -1.24
N TYR A 143 1.94 10.24 -0.68
CA TYR A 143 0.91 11.05 -1.33
C TYR A 143 1.40 11.62 -2.67
N GLY A 144 2.60 12.18 -2.71
CA GLY A 144 3.22 12.65 -3.96
C GLY A 144 3.30 11.55 -5.02
N ILE A 145 3.76 10.34 -4.65
CA ILE A 145 3.79 9.18 -5.54
C ILE A 145 2.39 8.84 -6.08
N SER A 146 1.40 8.85 -5.21
CA SER A 146 0.03 8.45 -5.52
C SER A 146 -0.63 9.31 -6.60
N LEU A 147 -0.21 10.55 -6.78
CA LEU A 147 -0.72 11.46 -7.82
C LEU A 147 -0.45 10.97 -9.24
N SER A 148 0.51 10.07 -9.42
CA SER A 148 0.84 9.46 -10.71
C SER A 148 0.27 8.04 -10.89
N CYS A 149 -0.46 7.52 -9.91
CA CYS A 149 -1.09 6.21 -9.99
C CYS A 149 -2.40 6.26 -10.81
N THR A 150 -2.74 5.13 -11.43
CA THR A 150 -3.99 5.00 -12.19
C THR A 150 -5.22 5.00 -11.29
N HIS A 151 -6.37 5.41 -11.84
CA HIS A 151 -7.68 5.28 -11.21
C HIS A 151 -8.40 3.96 -11.58
N GLU A 152 -7.78 3.12 -12.41
CA GLU A 152 -8.36 1.83 -12.84
C GLU A 152 -8.70 0.91 -11.67
N TYR A 153 -7.90 0.99 -10.59
CA TYR A 153 -8.03 0.12 -9.41
C TYR A 153 -8.71 0.79 -8.21
N ASP A 154 -9.45 1.87 -8.41
CA ASP A 154 -10.15 2.59 -7.32
C ASP A 154 -11.20 1.72 -6.60
N PHE A 155 -11.59 0.59 -7.21
CA PHE A 155 -12.47 -0.39 -6.57
C PHE A 155 -11.85 -1.08 -5.34
N ILE A 156 -10.51 -1.08 -5.21
CA ILE A 156 -9.79 -1.57 -4.01
C ILE A 156 -9.27 -0.46 -3.10
N GLY A 157 -9.39 0.81 -3.49
CA GLY A 157 -9.00 1.99 -2.71
C GLY A 157 -8.57 3.16 -3.59
N THR A 158 -8.59 4.36 -3.04
CA THR A 158 -8.02 5.53 -3.72
C THR A 158 -6.51 5.32 -3.98
N PRO A 159 -5.89 6.03 -4.94
CA PRO A 159 -4.46 5.92 -5.20
C PRO A 159 -3.59 6.03 -3.94
N TYR A 160 -3.86 7.00 -3.07
CA TYR A 160 -3.14 7.16 -1.82
C TYR A 160 -3.36 5.99 -0.85
N GLU A 161 -4.60 5.55 -0.64
CA GLU A 161 -4.91 4.40 0.22
C GLU A 161 -4.17 3.14 -0.27
N ARG A 162 -4.14 2.90 -1.59
CA ARG A 162 -3.46 1.75 -2.17
C ARG A 162 -1.96 1.80 -1.90
N GLN A 163 -1.32 2.93 -2.22
CA GLN A 163 0.11 3.10 -1.99
C GLN A 163 0.48 2.97 -0.50
N LEU A 164 -0.30 3.56 0.39
CA LEU A 164 -0.09 3.44 1.83
C LEU A 164 -0.23 1.98 2.30
N ASN A 165 -1.23 1.26 1.79
CA ASN A 165 -1.43 -0.16 2.09
C ASN A 165 -0.31 -1.04 1.53
N TYR A 166 0.22 -0.76 0.34
CA TYR A 166 1.33 -1.52 -0.23
C TYR A 166 2.60 -1.38 0.60
N HIS A 167 2.88 -0.17 1.11
CA HIS A 167 4.00 0.04 2.03
C HIS A 167 3.81 -0.70 3.36
N SER A 168 2.59 -0.79 3.88
CA SER A 168 2.29 -1.53 5.11
C SER A 168 2.25 -3.05 4.91
N ALA A 169 2.06 -3.54 3.69
CA ALA A 169 1.96 -4.97 3.40
C ALA A 169 3.22 -5.73 3.81
N HIS A 170 4.39 -5.10 3.70
CA HIS A 170 5.65 -5.65 4.17
C HIS A 170 5.63 -5.93 5.69
N ASP A 171 5.18 -4.96 6.48
CA ASP A 171 5.13 -5.08 7.94
C ASP A 171 4.06 -6.09 8.38
N LEU A 172 2.93 -6.14 7.66
CA LEU A 172 1.92 -7.16 7.85
C LEU A 172 2.46 -8.57 7.51
N GLY A 173 3.24 -8.69 6.43
CA GLY A 173 3.93 -9.91 6.07
C GLY A 173 4.86 -10.39 7.19
N HIS A 174 5.65 -9.49 7.77
CA HIS A 174 6.49 -9.80 8.92
C HIS A 174 5.71 -10.18 10.17
N ALA A 175 4.60 -9.52 10.47
CA ALA A 175 3.72 -9.90 11.57
C ALA A 175 3.11 -11.30 11.41
N MET A 176 3.01 -11.77 10.15
CA MET A 176 2.53 -13.11 9.79
C MET A 176 3.67 -14.11 9.55
N GLN A 177 4.90 -13.78 9.90
CA GLN A 177 6.11 -14.59 9.65
C GLN A 177 6.02 -16.00 10.28
N ASP A 178 5.30 -16.15 11.39
CA ASP A 178 5.01 -17.44 12.00
C ASP A 178 4.27 -18.41 11.06
N TYR A 179 3.65 -17.89 10.01
CA TYR A 179 2.97 -18.67 8.95
C TYR A 179 3.87 -18.95 7.74
N MET A 180 5.17 -18.62 7.78
CA MET A 180 6.16 -18.83 6.71
C MET A 180 5.77 -18.20 5.35
N LEU A 181 5.04 -17.09 5.35
CA LEU A 181 4.57 -16.45 4.13
C LEU A 181 5.60 -15.51 3.49
N VAL A 182 6.56 -15.04 4.27
CA VAL A 182 7.63 -14.13 3.80
C VAL A 182 8.92 -14.43 4.55
N GLY A 183 10.06 -14.25 3.89
CA GLY A 183 11.36 -14.44 4.46
C GLY A 183 12.40 -13.53 3.81
N CYS A 184 13.55 -13.40 4.44
CA CYS A 184 14.71 -12.72 3.87
C CYS A 184 15.96 -13.45 4.30
N SER A 185 16.93 -13.53 3.39
CA SER A 185 18.28 -13.96 3.70
C SER A 185 19.24 -12.79 3.63
N SER A 186 20.19 -12.72 4.55
CA SER A 186 21.22 -11.68 4.55
C SER A 186 22.55 -12.22 4.98
N PHE A 187 23.61 -11.57 4.52
CA PHE A 187 24.97 -11.80 5.00
C PHE A 187 25.66 -10.48 5.32
N ALA A 188 26.66 -10.55 6.17
CA ALA A 188 27.60 -9.47 6.41
C ALA A 188 29.01 -10.07 6.54
N CYS A 189 30.01 -9.44 5.93
CA CYS A 189 31.40 -9.79 6.08
C CYS A 189 32.25 -8.54 6.23
N TRP A 190 33.36 -8.66 6.98
CA TRP A 190 34.27 -7.56 7.28
C TRP A 190 35.66 -8.12 7.67
N GLY A 191 36.63 -7.23 7.86
CA GLY A 191 37.98 -7.59 8.24
C GLY A 191 38.64 -8.48 7.19
N GLU A 192 39.24 -9.59 7.60
CA GLU A 192 39.93 -10.54 6.71
C GLU A 192 39.02 -11.23 5.70
N ASN A 193 37.69 -11.15 5.88
CA ASN A 193 36.70 -11.73 4.99
C ASN A 193 36.21 -10.76 3.92
N SER A 194 36.77 -9.54 3.85
CA SER A 194 36.49 -8.57 2.78
C SER A 194 37.79 -8.05 2.17
N ALA A 195 37.76 -7.70 0.87
CA ALA A 195 38.97 -7.37 0.11
C ALA A 195 39.72 -6.13 0.64
N ASP A 196 39.01 -5.19 1.25
CA ASP A 196 39.52 -3.91 1.76
C ASP A 196 39.28 -3.74 3.27
N SER A 197 38.94 -4.83 3.96
CA SER A 197 38.55 -4.84 5.40
C SER A 197 37.30 -4.04 5.75
N SER A 198 36.61 -3.47 4.76
CA SER A 198 35.34 -2.75 4.99
C SER A 198 34.19 -3.71 5.25
N LEU A 199 33.12 -3.20 5.87
CA LEU A 199 31.87 -3.94 6.02
C LEU A 199 31.16 -4.03 4.68
N ILE A 200 30.94 -5.26 4.22
CA ILE A 200 30.08 -5.58 3.08
C ILE A 200 28.85 -6.31 3.60
N SER A 201 27.67 -5.86 3.24
CA SER A 201 26.42 -6.53 3.55
C SER A 201 25.59 -6.72 2.29
N GLY A 202 24.89 -7.84 2.22
CA GLY A 202 23.92 -8.13 1.17
C GLY A 202 22.67 -8.75 1.75
N ARG A 203 21.51 -8.48 1.12
CA ARG A 203 20.23 -9.01 1.53
C ARG A 203 19.41 -9.41 0.30
N ASN A 204 18.86 -10.62 0.35
CA ASN A 204 17.77 -11.02 -0.53
C ASN A 204 16.44 -10.67 0.13
N PHE A 205 15.55 -10.16 -0.67
CA PHE A 205 14.19 -9.84 -0.28
C PHE A 205 13.30 -10.93 -0.88
N ASP A 206 13.01 -11.94 -0.07
CA ASP A 206 12.32 -13.14 -0.52
C ASP A 206 10.81 -13.00 -0.17
N PHE A 207 10.01 -12.69 -1.20
CA PHE A 207 8.55 -12.59 -1.10
C PHE A 207 7.87 -13.67 -1.92
#